data_7ca5bbd51a51dcb1ac06dd3dc2153844
#
_entry.id   7ca5bbd51a51dcb1ac06dd3dc2153844
#
_cell.length_a   1.000
_cell.length_b   1.000
_cell.length_c   1.000
_cell.angle_alpha   90.00
_cell.angle_beta   90.00
_cell.angle_gamma   90.00
#
_symmetry.space_group_name_H-M   'P 1'
#
loop_
_entity.id
_entity.type
_entity.pdbx_description
1 polymer ?
#
loop_
_entity_poly.entity_id
_entity_poly.type
_entity_poly.pdbx_seq_one_letter_code
_entity_poly.pdbx_strand_id
1 'polypeptide(L)'
;GLLAPEYVDPATGYRSYSTRQFECLNTIRYLRALEMPLEQIRDFLQDREVGKIQGMLLQQRQAVIQKRQALGIVQRKIENRLRQIQDALEGPLEEVRLVELPARRVAWLRDELAPKTYLDLEHSIRRLEAPAQEAVAFLGKVGVGLSPQRLRQGNYSSYDRVFLLLDREDRYPGPVETLPPATWATLRFRGSHRQAGEHYVRLLGECRERGLSPVGTAMEITMIDDG
;
A
#
# COMPACT_ATOMS: atom_id res chain seq x y z
N GLY A 1 -38.86 -1.81 10.15
CA GLY A 1 -38.61 -2.41 8.86
C GLY A 1 -38.91 -1.45 7.71
N LEU A 2 -38.45 -1.77 6.50
CA LEU A 2 -38.72 -0.97 5.29
C LEU A 2 -40.16 -1.13 4.81
N LEU A 3 -40.73 -2.33 5.02
CA LEU A 3 -42.07 -2.70 4.63
C LEU A 3 -42.68 -3.57 5.73
N ALA A 4 -43.90 -3.30 6.14
CA ALA A 4 -44.64 -4.13 7.07
C ALA A 4 -45.23 -5.33 6.31
N PRO A 5 -45.16 -6.55 6.83
CA PRO A 5 -45.84 -7.69 6.24
C PRO A 5 -47.34 -7.52 6.35
N GLU A 6 -48.09 -8.02 5.38
CA GLU A 6 -49.56 -7.97 5.43
C GLU A 6 -50.10 -8.96 6.47
N TYR A 7 -49.41 -10.08 6.68
CA TYR A 7 -49.77 -11.06 7.69
C TYR A 7 -48.50 -11.64 8.31
N VAL A 8 -48.55 -11.89 9.61
CA VAL A 8 -47.53 -12.61 10.37
C VAL A 8 -48.20 -13.79 11.02
N ASP A 9 -47.76 -15.00 10.69
CA ASP A 9 -48.28 -16.20 11.31
C ASP A 9 -47.92 -16.21 12.83
N PRO A 10 -48.93 -16.21 13.73
CA PRO A 10 -48.68 -16.13 15.16
C PRO A 10 -48.01 -17.40 15.74
N ALA A 11 -48.08 -18.54 15.06
CA ALA A 11 -47.50 -19.79 15.53
C ALA A 11 -46.04 -19.93 15.11
N THR A 12 -45.68 -19.48 13.90
CA THR A 12 -44.37 -19.69 13.29
C THR A 12 -43.53 -18.41 13.16
N GLY A 13 -44.19 -17.22 13.31
CA GLY A 13 -43.56 -15.94 13.04
C GLY A 13 -43.28 -15.67 11.55
N TYR A 14 -43.78 -16.53 10.66
CA TYR A 14 -43.58 -16.38 9.20
C TYR A 14 -44.31 -15.13 8.69
N ARG A 15 -43.62 -14.37 7.84
CA ARG A 15 -44.11 -13.09 7.32
C ARG A 15 -44.57 -13.27 5.87
N SER A 16 -45.79 -12.93 5.58
CA SER A 16 -46.41 -12.95 4.26
C SER A 16 -46.61 -11.54 3.73
N TYR A 17 -46.32 -11.37 2.45
CA TYR A 17 -46.45 -10.09 1.74
C TYR A 17 -47.43 -10.29 0.58
N SER A 18 -48.33 -9.33 0.36
CA SER A 18 -49.30 -9.40 -0.72
C SER A 18 -48.74 -8.98 -2.06
N THR A 19 -49.44 -9.34 -3.11
CA THR A 19 -49.13 -8.93 -4.49
C THR A 19 -49.14 -7.40 -4.66
N ARG A 20 -49.93 -6.69 -3.85
CA ARG A 20 -49.97 -5.21 -3.86
C ARG A 20 -48.63 -4.59 -3.37
N GLN A 21 -47.88 -5.32 -2.58
CA GLN A 21 -46.57 -4.90 -2.08
C GLN A 21 -45.42 -5.23 -3.01
N PHE A 22 -45.69 -5.92 -4.13
CA PHE A 22 -44.69 -6.43 -5.04
C PHE A 22 -43.82 -5.31 -5.65
N GLU A 23 -44.42 -4.20 -6.07
CA GLU A 23 -43.64 -3.07 -6.62
C GLU A 23 -42.72 -2.45 -5.58
N CYS A 24 -43.16 -2.32 -4.34
CA CYS A 24 -42.34 -1.80 -3.24
C CYS A 24 -41.17 -2.74 -2.95
N LEU A 25 -41.41 -4.05 -2.93
CA LEU A 25 -40.32 -5.07 -2.76
C LEU A 25 -39.34 -5.04 -3.90
N ASN A 26 -39.78 -4.90 -5.13
CA ASN A 26 -38.89 -4.77 -6.28
C ASN A 26 -38.05 -3.48 -6.22
N THR A 27 -38.65 -2.39 -5.82
CA THR A 27 -37.93 -1.12 -5.61
C THR A 27 -36.86 -1.27 -4.53
N ILE A 28 -37.18 -1.91 -3.40
CA ILE A 28 -36.21 -2.19 -2.33
C ILE A 28 -35.05 -3.06 -2.89
N ARG A 29 -35.36 -4.13 -3.61
CA ARG A 29 -34.36 -5.01 -4.22
C ARG A 29 -33.45 -4.26 -5.18
N TYR A 30 -34.03 -3.42 -6.04
CA TYR A 30 -33.27 -2.59 -6.99
C TYR A 30 -32.33 -1.64 -6.28
N LEU A 31 -32.82 -0.88 -5.29
CA LEU A 31 -32.00 0.06 -4.53
C LEU A 31 -30.92 -0.64 -3.69
N ARG A 32 -31.23 -1.84 -3.16
CA ARG A 32 -30.22 -2.68 -2.50
C ARG A 32 -29.12 -3.16 -3.44
N ALA A 33 -29.49 -3.54 -4.69
CA ALA A 33 -28.52 -3.91 -5.71
C ALA A 33 -27.58 -2.74 -6.09
N LEU A 34 -28.03 -1.49 -5.90
CA LEU A 34 -27.22 -0.28 -6.02
C LEU A 34 -26.40 0.02 -4.74
N GLU A 35 -26.37 -0.89 -3.77
CA GLU A 35 -25.72 -0.72 -2.46
C GLU A 35 -26.25 0.45 -1.62
N MET A 36 -27.48 0.89 -1.87
CA MET A 36 -28.09 1.99 -1.11
C MET A 36 -28.35 1.56 0.35
N PRO A 37 -27.97 2.38 1.35
CA PRO A 37 -28.24 2.11 2.76
C PRO A 37 -29.74 2.00 3.05
N LEU A 38 -30.11 1.16 4.04
CA LEU A 38 -31.53 0.92 4.39
C LEU A 38 -32.26 2.18 4.81
N GLU A 39 -31.59 3.13 5.46
CA GLU A 39 -32.17 4.42 5.86
C GLU A 39 -32.56 5.24 4.64
N GLN A 40 -31.67 5.34 3.66
CA GLN A 40 -31.96 6.05 2.42
C GLN A 40 -33.08 5.38 1.61
N ILE A 41 -33.15 4.04 1.64
CA ILE A 41 -34.28 3.32 1.02
C ILE A 41 -35.60 3.62 1.73
N ARG A 42 -35.56 3.77 3.06
CA ARG A 42 -36.79 4.17 3.83
C ARG A 42 -37.26 5.56 3.41
N ASP A 43 -36.34 6.52 3.35
CA ASP A 43 -36.65 7.89 2.94
C ASP A 43 -37.18 7.94 1.51
N PHE A 44 -36.61 7.15 0.61
CA PHE A 44 -37.09 7.00 -0.76
C PHE A 44 -38.54 6.46 -0.85
N LEU A 45 -38.89 5.50 0.02
CA LEU A 45 -40.24 4.90 0.02
C LEU A 45 -41.27 5.82 0.65
N GLN A 46 -40.88 6.68 1.60
CA GLN A 46 -41.75 7.61 2.29
C GLN A 46 -42.05 8.86 1.47
N ASP A 47 -41.07 9.36 0.76
CA ASP A 47 -41.18 10.58 -0.04
C ASP A 47 -40.69 10.32 -1.47
N ARG A 48 -41.66 10.17 -2.38
CA ARG A 48 -41.39 9.87 -3.79
C ARG A 48 -41.30 11.14 -4.65
N GLU A 49 -40.84 12.23 -4.07
CA GLU A 49 -40.56 13.43 -4.83
C GLU A 49 -39.42 13.19 -5.82
N VAL A 50 -39.62 13.43 -7.11
CA VAL A 50 -38.70 13.14 -8.20
C VAL A 50 -37.31 13.78 -7.97
N GLY A 51 -37.30 15.02 -7.45
CA GLY A 51 -36.07 15.75 -7.16
C GLY A 51 -35.20 15.06 -6.09
N LYS A 52 -35.82 14.57 -5.01
CA LYS A 52 -35.16 13.82 -3.95
C LYS A 52 -34.62 12.51 -4.47
N ILE A 53 -35.40 11.76 -5.23
CA ILE A 53 -34.99 10.49 -5.86
C ILE A 53 -33.75 10.70 -6.73
N GLN A 54 -33.78 11.72 -7.57
CA GLN A 54 -32.65 12.08 -8.41
C GLN A 54 -31.41 12.42 -7.58
N GLY A 55 -31.58 13.24 -6.52
CA GLY A 55 -30.48 13.60 -5.60
C GLY A 55 -29.84 12.38 -4.93
N MET A 56 -30.65 11.44 -4.42
CA MET A 56 -30.17 10.21 -3.78
C MET A 56 -29.42 9.31 -4.77
N LEU A 57 -29.91 9.14 -5.99
CA LEU A 57 -29.21 8.36 -7.02
C LEU A 57 -27.89 9.02 -7.46
N LEU A 58 -27.83 10.34 -7.53
CA LEU A 58 -26.60 11.07 -7.82
C LEU A 58 -25.57 10.89 -6.71
N GLN A 59 -25.97 10.95 -5.44
CA GLN A 59 -25.08 10.68 -4.31
C GLN A 59 -24.57 9.24 -4.33
N GLN A 60 -25.44 8.26 -4.58
CA GLN A 60 -25.06 6.87 -4.66
C GLN A 60 -24.08 6.62 -5.81
N ARG A 61 -24.32 7.22 -6.97
CA ARG A 61 -23.37 7.17 -8.11
C ARG A 61 -22.00 7.71 -7.70
N GLN A 62 -21.97 8.82 -6.97
CA GLN A 62 -20.71 9.41 -6.53
C GLN A 62 -19.97 8.50 -5.54
N ALA A 63 -20.68 7.87 -4.59
CA ALA A 63 -20.11 6.91 -3.66
C ALA A 63 -19.51 5.69 -4.39
N VAL A 64 -20.21 5.16 -5.39
CA VAL A 64 -19.71 4.05 -6.23
C VAL A 64 -18.45 4.46 -7.01
N ILE A 65 -18.40 5.68 -7.56
CA ILE A 65 -17.21 6.20 -8.25
C ILE A 65 -16.00 6.24 -7.29
N GLN A 66 -16.21 6.75 -6.07
CA GLN A 66 -15.15 6.82 -5.04
C GLN A 66 -14.66 5.42 -4.64
N LYS A 67 -15.57 4.47 -4.41
CA LYS A 67 -15.20 3.06 -4.12
C LYS A 67 -14.39 2.45 -5.26
N ARG A 68 -14.82 2.65 -6.50
CA ARG A 68 -14.10 2.16 -7.68
C ARG A 68 -12.68 2.74 -7.77
N GLN A 69 -12.51 4.03 -7.50
CA GLN A 69 -11.21 4.67 -7.46
C GLN A 69 -10.33 4.09 -6.35
N ALA A 70 -10.87 3.91 -5.14
CA ALA A 70 -10.14 3.30 -4.03
C ALA A 70 -9.71 1.86 -4.34
N LEU A 71 -10.61 1.03 -4.87
CA LEU A 71 -10.29 -0.34 -5.31
C LEU A 71 -9.23 -0.35 -6.41
N GLY A 72 -9.27 0.59 -7.35
CA GLY A 72 -8.24 0.72 -8.39
C GLY A 72 -6.84 1.05 -7.82
N ILE A 73 -6.76 1.81 -6.72
CA ILE A 73 -5.50 2.04 -6.01
C ILE A 73 -4.99 0.74 -5.38
N VAL A 74 -5.86 0.01 -4.67
CA VAL A 74 -5.52 -1.28 -4.06
C VAL A 74 -5.05 -2.29 -5.11
N GLN A 75 -5.76 -2.40 -6.23
CA GLN A 75 -5.37 -3.28 -7.32
C GLN A 75 -3.96 -2.98 -7.83
N ARG A 76 -3.64 -1.69 -8.11
CA ARG A 76 -2.28 -1.31 -8.55
C ARG A 76 -1.21 -1.64 -7.52
N LYS A 77 -1.49 -1.48 -6.22
CA LYS A 77 -0.57 -1.87 -5.15
C LYS A 77 -0.28 -3.37 -5.17
N ILE A 78 -1.31 -4.19 -5.34
CA ILE A 78 -1.17 -5.65 -5.48
C ILE A 78 -0.33 -6.00 -6.71
N GLU A 79 -0.65 -5.42 -7.86
CA GLU A 79 0.07 -5.65 -9.11
C GLU A 79 1.55 -5.22 -9.02
N ASN A 80 1.83 -4.10 -8.35
CA ASN A 80 3.20 -3.65 -8.08
C ASN A 80 3.94 -4.66 -7.20
N ARG A 81 3.30 -5.18 -6.14
CA ARG A 81 3.90 -6.17 -5.26
C ARG A 81 4.16 -7.49 -5.98
N LEU A 82 3.23 -7.97 -6.77
CA LEU A 82 3.41 -9.17 -7.59
C LEU A 82 4.59 -9.03 -8.54
N ARG A 83 4.73 -7.88 -9.22
CA ARG A 83 5.89 -7.59 -10.08
C ARG A 83 7.20 -7.59 -9.32
N GLN A 84 7.24 -6.99 -8.11
CA GLN A 84 8.44 -7.00 -7.27
C GLN A 84 8.84 -8.42 -6.85
N ILE A 85 7.88 -9.25 -6.46
CA ILE A 85 8.13 -10.66 -6.11
C ILE A 85 8.65 -11.42 -7.32
N GLN A 86 8.01 -11.27 -8.48
CA GLN A 86 8.44 -11.92 -9.71
C GLN A 86 9.86 -11.50 -10.10
N ASP A 87 10.16 -10.21 -10.06
CA ASP A 87 11.49 -9.68 -10.32
C ASP A 87 12.54 -10.19 -9.31
N ALA A 88 12.15 -10.37 -8.05
CA ALA A 88 13.01 -10.95 -7.03
C ALA A 88 13.31 -12.43 -7.27
N LEU A 89 12.35 -13.20 -7.76
CA LEU A 89 12.49 -14.63 -8.05
C LEU A 89 13.30 -14.89 -9.33
N GLU A 90 13.11 -14.07 -10.36
CA GLU A 90 13.72 -14.27 -11.68
C GLU A 90 15.03 -13.49 -11.85
N GLY A 91 15.25 -12.45 -11.04
CA GLY A 91 16.44 -11.61 -11.17
C GLY A 91 17.73 -12.32 -10.79
N PRO A 92 18.84 -12.00 -11.45
CA PRO A 92 20.14 -12.60 -11.13
C PRO A 92 20.57 -12.25 -9.71
N LEU A 93 21.08 -13.26 -9.02
CA LEU A 93 21.67 -13.12 -7.69
C LEU A 93 23.20 -12.97 -7.83
N GLU A 94 23.81 -12.28 -6.87
CA GLU A 94 25.26 -12.13 -6.77
C GLU A 94 25.91 -11.45 -8.00
N GLU A 95 25.15 -10.65 -8.73
CA GLU A 95 25.63 -9.91 -9.90
C GLU A 95 25.45 -8.41 -9.69
N VAL A 96 26.51 -7.63 -9.89
CA VAL A 96 26.43 -6.17 -9.84
C VAL A 96 25.95 -5.62 -11.18
N ARG A 97 24.83 -4.93 -11.16
CA ARG A 97 24.19 -4.36 -12.35
C ARG A 97 24.01 -2.85 -12.22
N LEU A 98 24.19 -2.15 -13.32
CA LEU A 98 23.83 -0.75 -13.43
C LEU A 98 22.42 -0.65 -14.01
N VAL A 99 21.52 -0.03 -13.27
CA VAL A 99 20.08 0.06 -13.62
C VAL A 99 19.63 1.51 -13.58
N GLU A 100 19.05 1.97 -14.67
CA GLU A 100 18.38 3.27 -14.71
C GLU A 100 17.08 3.19 -13.95
N LEU A 101 16.96 3.97 -12.87
CA LEU A 101 15.75 4.02 -12.06
C LEU A 101 15.08 5.39 -12.20
N PRO A 102 13.76 5.42 -12.33
CA PRO A 102 13.01 6.67 -12.37
C PRO A 102 13.05 7.41 -11.03
N ALA A 103 12.55 8.63 -11.01
CA ALA A 103 12.39 9.37 -9.77
C ALA A 103 11.61 8.57 -8.73
N ARG A 104 12.09 8.60 -7.47
CA ARG A 104 11.48 7.87 -6.35
C ARG A 104 11.18 8.81 -5.21
N ARG A 105 10.01 8.67 -4.62
CA ARG A 105 9.61 9.38 -3.41
C ARG A 105 9.99 8.55 -2.19
N VAL A 106 10.66 9.17 -1.23
CA VAL A 106 11.18 8.48 -0.04
C VAL A 106 10.89 9.31 1.19
N ALA A 107 10.34 8.69 2.21
CA ALA A 107 10.30 9.23 3.56
C ALA A 107 11.46 8.64 4.36
N TRP A 108 12.25 9.51 4.99
CA TRP A 108 13.44 9.12 5.75
C TRP A 108 13.22 9.29 7.25
N LEU A 109 13.73 8.33 8.00
CA LEU A 109 13.97 8.44 9.43
C LEU A 109 15.47 8.28 9.68
N ARG A 110 16.07 9.23 10.36
CA ARG A 110 17.44 9.07 10.86
C ARG A 110 17.38 8.27 12.16
N ASP A 111 17.97 7.11 12.15
CA ASP A 111 17.98 6.21 13.30
C ASP A 111 19.22 5.32 13.20
N GLU A 112 19.98 5.19 14.30
CA GLU A 112 21.13 4.31 14.31
C GLU A 112 20.68 2.89 14.64
N LEU A 113 20.87 2.00 13.70
CA LEU A 113 20.43 0.61 13.79
C LEU A 113 21.59 -0.35 13.50
N ALA A 114 21.77 -1.29 14.39
CA ALA A 114 22.59 -2.48 14.17
C ALA A 114 21.65 -3.70 14.21
N PRO A 115 20.85 -3.93 13.15
CA PRO A 115 19.80 -4.93 13.20
C PRO A 115 20.38 -6.31 13.38
N LYS A 116 20.06 -6.92 14.51
CA LYS A 116 20.34 -8.33 14.83
C LYS A 116 19.15 -9.20 14.52
N THR A 117 17.95 -8.61 14.62
CA THR A 117 16.67 -9.26 14.38
C THR A 117 15.73 -8.29 13.66
N TYR A 118 14.64 -8.80 13.10
CA TYR A 118 13.57 -7.97 12.52
C TYR A 118 12.94 -7.02 13.56
N LEU A 119 12.87 -7.44 14.82
CA LEU A 119 12.32 -6.64 15.91
C LEU A 119 13.08 -5.32 16.15
N ASP A 120 14.38 -5.29 15.82
CA ASP A 120 15.19 -4.09 15.97
C ASP A 120 14.73 -2.96 15.01
N LEU A 121 14.13 -3.34 13.89
CA LEU A 121 13.58 -2.40 12.90
C LEU A 121 12.14 -1.97 13.20
N GLU A 122 11.40 -2.77 13.97
CA GLU A 122 9.97 -2.57 14.20
C GLU A 122 9.65 -1.19 14.80
N HIS A 123 10.44 -0.74 15.76
CA HIS A 123 10.24 0.57 16.38
C HIS A 123 10.37 1.72 15.36
N SER A 124 11.39 1.65 14.52
CA SER A 124 11.64 2.66 13.49
C SER A 124 10.61 2.60 12.37
N ILE A 125 10.16 1.39 12.02
CA ILE A 125 9.06 1.18 11.07
C ILE A 125 7.77 1.81 11.61
N ARG A 126 7.41 1.53 12.86
CA ARG A 126 6.23 2.13 13.51
C ARG A 126 6.29 3.65 13.55
N ARG A 127 7.46 4.24 13.77
CA ARG A 127 7.64 5.70 13.75
C ARG A 127 7.44 6.29 12.34
N LEU A 128 7.83 5.57 11.29
CA LEU A 128 7.57 5.95 9.90
C LEU A 128 6.09 5.78 9.52
N GLU A 129 5.43 4.75 10.04
CA GLU A 129 4.03 4.44 9.74
C GLU A 129 3.05 5.28 10.57
N ALA A 130 3.43 5.71 11.77
CA ALA A 130 2.55 6.44 12.70
C ALA A 130 1.82 7.65 12.08
N PRO A 131 2.39 8.42 11.15
CA PRO A 131 1.68 9.49 10.47
C PRO A 131 0.65 8.98 9.44
N ALA A 132 0.80 7.75 8.93
CA ALA A 132 -0.04 7.21 7.88
C ALA A 132 -1.26 6.52 8.48
N GLN A 133 -2.46 7.03 8.22
CA GLN A 133 -3.73 6.47 8.72
C GLN A 133 -4.12 5.14 8.07
N GLU A 134 -3.46 4.72 6.99
CA GLU A 134 -3.77 3.51 6.24
C GLU A 134 -2.58 2.53 6.29
N ALA A 135 -2.60 1.62 7.26
CA ALA A 135 -1.57 0.61 7.50
C ALA A 135 -1.32 -0.39 6.35
N VAL A 136 -2.18 -0.44 5.34
CA VAL A 136 -2.12 -1.42 4.24
C VAL A 136 -1.06 -1.07 3.18
N ALA A 137 -0.41 0.08 3.30
CA ALA A 137 0.31 0.69 2.18
C ALA A 137 1.75 0.20 1.97
N PHE A 138 2.41 -0.41 2.97
CA PHE A 138 3.87 -0.38 3.01
C PHE A 138 4.60 -1.73 2.89
N LEU A 139 3.90 -2.82 2.63
CA LEU A 139 4.51 -4.13 2.44
C LEU A 139 5.61 -4.13 1.36
N GLY A 140 6.84 -4.43 1.76
CA GLY A 140 8.00 -4.50 0.87
C GLY A 140 8.56 -3.15 0.39
N LYS A 141 8.22 -2.07 1.10
CA LYS A 141 8.69 -0.71 0.78
C LYS A 141 9.56 -0.08 1.87
N VAL A 142 9.63 -0.72 3.02
CA VAL A 142 10.51 -0.30 4.11
C VAL A 142 11.90 -0.88 3.87
N GLY A 143 12.92 -0.08 4.11
CA GLY A 143 14.30 -0.49 4.01
C GLY A 143 15.20 0.28 4.95
N VAL A 144 16.45 -0.11 4.95
CA VAL A 144 17.52 0.54 5.72
C VAL A 144 18.53 1.17 4.79
N GLY A 145 19.28 2.14 5.26
CA GLY A 145 20.22 2.86 4.43
C GLY A 145 21.49 3.26 5.15
N LEU A 146 22.53 3.42 4.34
CA LEU A 146 23.82 3.97 4.74
C LEU A 146 24.01 5.35 4.12
N SER A 147 24.24 6.35 4.95
CA SER A 147 24.60 7.68 4.45
C SER A 147 25.92 7.66 3.68
N PRO A 148 26.16 8.65 2.81
CA PRO A 148 27.43 8.77 2.09
C PRO A 148 28.65 8.79 3.01
N GLN A 149 28.50 9.30 4.22
CA GLN A 149 29.56 9.33 5.22
C GLN A 149 29.90 7.91 5.71
N ARG A 150 28.89 7.10 6.06
CA ARG A 150 29.06 5.70 6.47
C ARG A 150 29.69 4.86 5.38
N LEU A 151 29.24 5.04 4.13
CA LEU A 151 29.83 4.36 2.96
C LEU A 151 31.32 4.66 2.82
N ARG A 152 31.73 5.93 2.95
CA ARG A 152 33.15 6.31 2.86
C ARG A 152 33.99 5.78 4.00
N GLN A 153 33.41 5.62 5.19
CA GLN A 153 34.08 5.04 6.36
C GLN A 153 34.26 3.53 6.29
N GLY A 154 33.62 2.86 5.34
CA GLY A 154 33.64 1.39 5.23
C GLY A 154 32.90 0.68 6.36
N ASN A 155 32.02 1.38 7.07
CA ASN A 155 31.22 0.80 8.14
C ASN A 155 29.86 0.35 7.58
N TYR A 156 29.74 -0.94 7.29
CA TYR A 156 28.55 -1.57 6.71
C TYR A 156 27.82 -2.47 7.72
N SER A 157 28.22 -2.48 8.98
CA SER A 157 27.60 -3.33 10.02
C SER A 157 26.46 -2.67 10.75
N SER A 158 26.24 -1.37 10.54
CA SER A 158 25.17 -0.60 11.17
C SER A 158 24.64 0.44 10.20
N TYR A 159 23.34 0.64 10.22
CA TYR A 159 22.63 1.59 9.39
C TYR A 159 22.35 2.88 10.17
N ASP A 160 22.34 4.01 9.50
CA ASP A 160 22.00 5.31 10.10
C ASP A 160 20.71 5.90 9.51
N ARG A 161 20.01 5.13 8.70
CA ARG A 161 18.74 5.53 8.10
C ARG A 161 17.78 4.36 7.97
N VAL A 162 16.50 4.64 8.21
CA VAL A 162 15.37 3.82 7.80
C VAL A 162 14.56 4.61 6.80
N PHE A 163 14.01 3.96 5.81
CA PHE A 163 13.21 4.66 4.81
C PHE A 163 11.97 3.89 4.41
N LEU A 164 11.03 4.64 3.84
CA LEU A 164 9.83 4.15 3.23
C LEU A 164 9.77 4.64 1.79
N LEU A 165 9.71 3.71 0.83
CA LEU A 165 9.44 4.03 -0.56
C LEU A 165 7.95 4.30 -0.76
N LEU A 166 7.64 5.42 -1.38
CA LEU A 166 6.27 5.86 -1.64
C LEU A 166 5.96 5.75 -3.13
N ASP A 167 4.85 5.11 -3.45
CA ASP A 167 4.31 5.18 -4.81
C ASP A 167 3.73 6.58 -5.09
N ARG A 168 3.41 6.85 -6.34
CA ARG A 168 2.87 8.15 -6.75
C ARG A 168 1.55 8.48 -6.05
N GLU A 169 0.75 7.44 -5.79
CA GLU A 169 -0.58 7.54 -5.19
C GLU A 169 -0.54 7.60 -3.65
N ASP A 170 0.60 7.24 -3.04
CA ASP A 170 0.70 7.19 -1.58
C ASP A 170 0.65 8.62 -1.01
N ARG A 171 -0.28 8.81 -0.07
CA ARG A 171 -0.37 10.03 0.73
C ARG A 171 0.40 9.81 2.03
N TYR A 172 1.49 10.51 2.17
CA TYR A 172 2.30 10.48 3.38
C TYR A 172 2.35 11.87 4.00
N PRO A 173 1.90 12.06 5.24
CA PRO A 173 1.80 13.38 5.87
C PRO A 173 3.13 13.91 6.41
N GLY A 174 4.16 13.07 6.48
CA GLY A 174 5.51 13.46 6.90
C GLY A 174 6.36 14.04 5.77
N PRO A 175 7.61 14.43 6.08
CA PRO A 175 8.56 14.89 5.08
C PRO A 175 8.86 13.83 4.02
N VAL A 176 8.81 14.22 2.76
CA VAL A 176 9.10 13.34 1.62
C VAL A 176 10.17 13.99 0.76
N GLU A 177 11.23 13.26 0.48
CA GLU A 177 12.26 13.61 -0.48
C GLU A 177 11.96 12.92 -1.83
N THR A 178 12.20 13.62 -2.92
CA THR A 178 12.16 13.02 -4.25
C THR A 178 13.58 12.84 -4.74
N LEU A 179 14.02 11.57 -4.81
CA LEU A 179 15.27 11.22 -5.46
C LEU A 179 15.09 11.36 -6.97
N PRO A 180 15.98 12.08 -7.67
CA PRO A 180 15.88 12.24 -9.11
C PRO A 180 16.11 10.90 -9.84
N PRO A 181 15.74 10.81 -11.14
CA PRO A 181 16.14 9.69 -11.97
C PRO A 181 17.67 9.56 -11.98
N ALA A 182 18.17 8.35 -11.83
CA ALA A 182 19.61 8.10 -11.76
C ALA A 182 19.95 6.65 -12.11
N THR A 183 21.22 6.43 -12.48
CA THR A 183 21.79 5.11 -12.61
C THR A 183 22.19 4.59 -11.23
N TRP A 184 21.68 3.42 -10.87
CA TRP A 184 21.98 2.76 -9.60
C TRP A 184 22.83 1.51 -9.84
N ALA A 185 23.90 1.37 -9.06
CA ALA A 185 24.57 0.10 -8.92
C ALA A 185 23.76 -0.77 -7.94
N THR A 186 23.32 -1.92 -8.40
CA THR A 186 22.45 -2.84 -7.64
C THR A 186 23.10 -4.20 -7.54
N LEU A 187 22.92 -4.83 -6.39
CA LEU A 187 23.31 -6.21 -6.13
C LEU A 187 22.16 -6.89 -5.39
N ARG A 188 21.76 -8.06 -5.83
CA ARG A 188 20.78 -8.89 -5.15
C ARG A 188 21.48 -10.09 -4.53
N PHE A 189 21.14 -10.41 -3.31
CA PHE A 189 21.70 -11.56 -2.60
C PHE A 189 20.61 -12.27 -1.78
N ARG A 190 20.85 -13.51 -1.43
CA ARG A 190 20.07 -14.25 -0.44
C ARG A 190 20.74 -14.12 0.92
N GLY A 191 19.94 -13.81 1.93
CA GLY A 191 20.43 -13.69 3.29
C GLY A 191 19.78 -12.53 4.03
N SER A 192 20.28 -12.26 5.20
CA SER A 192 19.79 -11.20 6.08
C SER A 192 20.70 -9.96 6.02
N HIS A 193 20.25 -8.87 6.60
CA HIS A 193 21.01 -7.63 6.79
C HIS A 193 22.40 -7.84 7.44
N ARG A 194 22.60 -8.95 8.19
CA ARG A 194 23.89 -9.28 8.80
C ARG A 194 24.98 -9.59 7.76
N GLN A 195 24.59 -10.12 6.62
CA GLN A 195 25.48 -10.52 5.54
C GLN A 195 25.72 -9.39 4.54
N ALA A 196 24.93 -8.32 4.61
CA ALA A 196 24.97 -7.20 3.68
C ALA A 196 26.37 -6.54 3.62
N GLY A 197 27.13 -6.56 4.71
CA GLY A 197 28.47 -5.97 4.76
C GLY A 197 29.42 -6.50 3.68
N GLU A 198 29.44 -7.80 3.45
CA GLU A 198 30.28 -8.44 2.41
C GLU A 198 29.81 -8.02 1.01
N HIS A 199 28.51 -7.94 0.80
CA HIS A 199 27.92 -7.52 -0.47
C HIS A 199 28.17 -6.03 -0.76
N TYR A 200 28.22 -5.17 0.26
CA TYR A 200 28.66 -3.78 0.09
C TYR A 200 30.11 -3.67 -0.36
N VAL A 201 31.00 -4.45 0.23
CA VAL A 201 32.42 -4.49 -0.18
C VAL A 201 32.55 -4.86 -1.65
N ARG A 202 31.84 -5.90 -2.08
CA ARG A 202 31.81 -6.36 -3.45
C ARG A 202 31.22 -5.31 -4.40
N LEU A 203 30.03 -4.77 -4.08
CA LEU A 203 29.35 -3.77 -4.88
C LEU A 203 30.23 -2.53 -5.11
N LEU A 204 30.82 -2.02 -4.04
CA LEU A 204 31.67 -0.84 -4.10
C LEU A 204 33.02 -1.13 -4.76
N GLY A 205 33.54 -2.36 -4.65
CA GLY A 205 34.73 -2.83 -5.36
C GLY A 205 34.52 -2.79 -6.87
N GLU A 206 33.45 -3.42 -7.36
CA GLU A 206 33.11 -3.41 -8.79
C GLU A 206 32.80 -1.99 -9.32
N CYS A 207 32.15 -1.14 -8.53
CA CYS A 207 31.97 0.26 -8.91
C CYS A 207 33.32 0.96 -9.14
N ARG A 208 34.28 0.75 -8.24
CA ARG A 208 35.61 1.35 -8.34
C ARG A 208 36.38 0.84 -9.57
N GLU A 209 36.32 -0.46 -9.84
CA GLU A 209 36.94 -1.08 -11.04
C GLU A 209 36.37 -0.49 -12.33
N ARG A 210 35.10 -0.13 -12.34
CA ARG A 210 34.42 0.53 -13.46
C ARG A 210 34.61 2.06 -13.49
N GLY A 211 35.45 2.62 -12.60
CA GLY A 211 35.69 4.06 -12.51
C GLY A 211 34.49 4.87 -11.96
N LEU A 212 33.56 4.20 -11.29
CA LEU A 212 32.34 4.81 -10.75
C LEU A 212 32.52 5.15 -9.27
N SER A 213 32.06 6.34 -8.88
CA SER A 213 32.00 6.77 -7.48
C SER A 213 30.56 6.90 -7.05
N PRO A 214 30.08 6.10 -6.08
CA PRO A 214 28.75 6.20 -5.55
C PRO A 214 28.51 7.58 -4.92
N VAL A 215 27.37 8.18 -5.24
CA VAL A 215 26.89 9.43 -4.65
C VAL A 215 25.55 9.16 -3.96
N GLY A 216 25.31 9.81 -2.83
CA GLY A 216 24.03 9.65 -2.13
C GLY A 216 24.01 8.47 -1.14
N THR A 217 22.84 8.15 -0.69
CA THR A 217 22.58 7.11 0.32
C THR A 217 22.45 5.75 -0.34
N ALA A 218 23.15 4.73 0.18
CA ALA A 218 22.87 3.35 -0.22
C ALA A 218 21.56 2.90 0.43
N MET A 219 20.78 2.13 -0.32
CA MET A 219 19.44 1.69 0.08
C MET A 219 19.36 0.16 0.01
N GLU A 220 18.95 -0.45 1.09
CA GLU A 220 18.76 -1.90 1.19
C GLU A 220 17.31 -2.21 1.49
N ILE A 221 16.72 -3.09 0.72
CA ILE A 221 15.29 -3.44 0.80
C ILE A 221 15.17 -4.97 0.83
N THR A 222 14.43 -5.49 1.79
CA THR A 222 14.01 -6.89 1.78
C THR A 222 12.91 -7.07 0.74
N MET A 223 13.18 -7.81 -0.31
CA MET A 223 12.22 -8.04 -1.39
C MET A 223 11.25 -9.16 -1.07
N ILE A 224 11.75 -10.23 -0.47
CA ILE A 224 10.97 -11.38 0.02
C ILE A 224 11.41 -11.62 1.45
N ASP A 225 10.45 -11.70 2.35
CA ASP A 225 10.67 -12.05 3.74
C ASP A 225 10.31 -13.54 3.90
N ASP A 226 11.30 -14.36 4.16
CA ASP A 226 11.15 -15.81 4.29
C ASP A 226 10.84 -16.25 5.75
N GLY A 227 10.60 -15.28 6.69
CA GLY A 227 10.22 -15.52 8.09
C GLY A 227 11.39 -15.58 9.06
#